data_a1f4aa42369bb837fb61629ede2764a7
#
_entry.id   a1f4aa42369bb837fb61629ede2764a7
#
_cell.length_a   1.000
_cell.length_b   1.000
_cell.length_c   1.000
_cell.angle_alpha   90.00
_cell.angle_beta   90.00
_cell.angle_gamma   90.00
#
_symmetry.space_group_name_H-M   'P 1'
#
loop_
_entity.id
_entity.type
_entity.pdbx_description
1 polymer ?
#
loop_
_entity_poly.entity_id
_entity_poly.type
_entity_poly.pdbx_seq_one_letter_code
_entity_poly.pdbx_strand_id
1 'polypeptide(L)'
;MSTEINLDQLYNNSVKILTDLIAFRTISGEDNSALINYCENYLHKHGATSFKTFDKEKKRVNLFATLKAKKNNNVKPIILSGHTDTVPVSKSWSTDSFTATIKGDKLFGRGSCDM
;
A
#
# COMPACT_ATOMS: atom_id res chain seq x y z
N MET A 1 6.07 -25.19 16.22
CA MET A 1 6.76 -23.94 16.64
C MET A 1 5.87 -22.77 16.31
N SER A 2 5.35 -22.08 17.28
CA SER A 2 4.73 -20.77 17.09
C SER A 2 5.89 -19.79 16.83
N THR A 3 5.95 -19.22 15.66
CA THR A 3 6.85 -18.09 15.37
C THR A 3 6.33 -16.93 16.23
N GLU A 4 7.06 -16.60 17.26
CA GLU A 4 6.75 -15.43 18.07
C GLU A 4 6.79 -14.21 17.16
N ILE A 5 5.70 -13.44 17.10
CA ILE A 5 5.60 -12.24 16.28
C ILE A 5 6.37 -11.13 17.00
N ASN A 6 7.45 -10.67 16.39
CA ASN A 6 8.15 -9.50 16.88
C ASN A 6 7.36 -8.23 16.49
N LEU A 7 6.64 -7.67 17.44
CA LEU A 7 5.77 -6.51 17.23
C LEU A 7 6.55 -5.25 16.84
N ASP A 8 7.74 -5.05 17.39
CA ASP A 8 8.58 -3.88 17.06
C ASP A 8 9.05 -3.95 15.60
N GLN A 9 9.47 -5.14 15.16
CA GLN A 9 9.85 -5.34 13.76
C GLN A 9 8.66 -5.16 12.82
N LEU A 10 7.47 -5.67 13.19
CA LEU A 10 6.25 -5.50 12.41
C LEU A 10 5.87 -4.02 12.30
N TYR A 11 5.93 -3.28 13.41
CA TYR A 11 5.69 -1.85 13.44
C TYR A 11 6.65 -1.08 12.51
N ASN A 12 7.96 -1.32 12.65
CA ASN A 12 8.97 -0.64 11.85
C ASN A 12 8.81 -0.94 10.35
N ASN A 13 8.50 -2.19 9.99
CA ASN A 13 8.22 -2.58 8.61
C ASN A 13 6.96 -1.87 8.07
N SER A 14 5.91 -1.76 8.88
CA SER A 14 4.66 -1.08 8.49
C SER A 14 4.89 0.41 8.26
N VAL A 15 5.62 1.08 9.15
CA VAL A 15 6.00 2.50 8.98
C VAL A 15 6.83 2.69 7.72
N LYS A 16 7.79 1.78 7.46
CA LYS A 16 8.59 1.84 6.24
C LYS A 16 7.73 1.70 4.98
N ILE A 17 6.83 0.72 4.94
CA ILE A 17 5.93 0.51 3.79
C ILE A 17 5.05 1.74 3.58
N LEU A 18 4.47 2.30 4.64
CA LEU A 18 3.66 3.51 4.56
C LEU A 18 4.47 4.70 4.04
N THR A 19 5.71 4.85 4.51
CA THR A 19 6.64 5.88 4.02
C THR A 19 6.91 5.74 2.52
N ASP A 20 7.17 4.52 2.06
CA ASP A 20 7.40 4.22 0.64
C ASP A 20 6.14 4.50 -0.20
N LEU A 21 4.95 4.15 0.30
CA LEU A 21 3.68 4.38 -0.39
C LEU A 21 3.35 5.88 -0.51
N ILE A 22 3.60 6.67 0.52
CA ILE A 22 3.39 8.13 0.51
C ILE A 22 4.24 8.82 -0.57
N ALA A 23 5.42 8.29 -0.87
CA ALA A 23 6.31 8.86 -1.89
C ALA A 23 5.74 8.76 -3.32
N PHE A 24 4.77 7.91 -3.57
CA PHE A 24 4.10 7.84 -4.86
C PHE A 24 3.01 8.91 -4.96
N ARG A 25 3.11 9.75 -5.99
CA ARG A 25 2.08 10.72 -6.30
C ARG A 25 0.96 10.04 -7.11
N THR A 26 -0.13 9.70 -6.44
CA THR A 26 -1.28 9.01 -7.05
C THR A 26 -2.57 9.82 -6.89
N ILE A 27 -2.53 11.08 -7.27
CA ILE A 27 -3.72 11.93 -7.26
C ILE A 27 -4.78 11.34 -8.18
N SER A 28 -6.05 11.35 -7.73
CA SER A 28 -7.17 10.78 -8.48
C SER A 28 -7.17 11.24 -9.94
N GLY A 29 -7.20 10.28 -10.85
CA GLY A 29 -7.12 10.49 -12.29
C GLY A 29 -5.71 10.48 -12.88
N GLU A 30 -4.66 10.56 -12.07
CA GLU A 30 -3.26 10.41 -12.53
C GLU A 30 -2.84 8.92 -12.64
N ASP A 31 -1.66 8.68 -13.19
CA ASP A 31 -1.07 7.35 -13.32
C ASP A 31 -0.68 6.79 -11.93
N ASN A 32 -1.11 5.57 -11.63
CA ASN A 32 -0.75 4.87 -10.39
C ASN A 32 0.08 3.61 -10.63
N SER A 33 0.55 3.38 -11.84
CA SER A 33 1.22 2.13 -12.21
C SER A 33 2.48 1.86 -11.41
N ALA A 34 3.25 2.90 -11.08
CA ALA A 34 4.48 2.76 -10.27
C ALA A 34 4.18 2.25 -8.85
N LEU A 35 3.15 2.80 -8.19
CA LEU A 35 2.70 2.34 -6.88
C LEU A 35 2.20 0.90 -6.94
N ILE A 36 1.38 0.58 -7.94
CA ILE A 36 0.83 -0.77 -8.11
C ILE A 36 1.94 -1.79 -8.35
N ASN A 37 2.96 -1.44 -9.14
CA ASN A 37 4.13 -2.30 -9.34
C ASN A 37 4.92 -2.52 -8.04
N TYR A 38 5.08 -1.49 -7.22
CA TYR A 38 5.68 -1.61 -5.89
C TYR A 38 4.90 -2.60 -5.02
N CYS A 39 3.58 -2.44 -4.92
CA CYS A 39 2.70 -3.34 -4.16
C CYS A 39 2.77 -4.79 -4.65
N GLU A 40 2.70 -4.98 -5.96
CA GLU A 40 2.77 -6.31 -6.58
C GLU A 40 4.10 -7.00 -6.27
N ASN A 41 5.23 -6.30 -6.45
CA ASN A 41 6.54 -6.84 -6.14
C ASN A 41 6.70 -7.19 -4.66
N TYR A 42 6.16 -6.36 -3.77
CA TYR A 42 6.16 -6.64 -2.34
C TYR A 42 5.36 -7.92 -2.02
N LEU A 43 4.14 -8.03 -2.55
CA LEU A 43 3.27 -9.18 -2.33
C LEU A 43 3.85 -10.48 -2.92
N HIS A 44 4.47 -10.42 -4.10
CA HIS A 44 5.15 -11.57 -4.70
C HIS A 44 6.32 -12.08 -3.87
N LYS A 45 7.10 -11.18 -3.25
CA LYS A 45 8.18 -11.56 -2.31
C LYS A 45 7.66 -12.33 -1.10
N HIS A 46 6.39 -12.13 -0.75
CA HIS A 46 5.72 -12.85 0.34
C HIS A 46 4.86 -14.03 -0.14
N GLY A 47 5.02 -14.45 -1.40
CA GLY A 47 4.40 -15.66 -1.94
C GLY A 47 2.99 -15.49 -2.49
N ALA A 48 2.52 -14.26 -2.66
CA ALA A 48 1.25 -14.01 -3.33
C ALA A 48 1.36 -14.23 -4.84
N THR A 49 0.23 -14.58 -5.46
CA THR A 49 0.02 -14.49 -6.90
C THR A 49 -0.90 -13.30 -7.19
N SER A 50 -0.80 -12.69 -8.37
CA SER A 50 -1.61 -11.53 -8.69
C SER A 50 -2.03 -11.47 -10.15
N PHE A 51 -3.01 -10.61 -10.41
CA PHE A 51 -3.31 -10.10 -11.75
C PHE A 51 -3.72 -8.63 -11.66
N LYS A 52 -3.59 -7.92 -12.77
CA LYS A 52 -3.93 -6.50 -12.91
C LYS A 52 -5.07 -6.29 -13.89
N THR A 53 -5.88 -5.30 -13.60
CA THR A 53 -6.83 -4.73 -14.57
C THR A 53 -6.46 -3.28 -14.85
N PHE A 54 -6.74 -2.83 -16.06
CA PHE A 54 -6.31 -1.53 -16.55
C PHE A 54 -7.50 -0.74 -17.08
N ASP A 55 -7.43 0.57 -16.97
CA ASP A 55 -8.33 1.45 -17.71
C ASP A 55 -7.97 1.47 -19.21
N LYS A 56 -8.78 2.19 -20.01
CA LYS A 56 -8.58 2.28 -21.46
C LYS A 56 -7.22 2.87 -21.84
N GLU A 57 -6.70 3.80 -21.04
CA GLU A 57 -5.42 4.49 -21.29
C GLU A 57 -4.22 3.72 -20.72
N LYS A 58 -4.47 2.63 -19.98
CA LYS A 58 -3.47 1.82 -19.25
C LYS A 58 -2.66 2.59 -18.21
N LYS A 59 -3.20 3.68 -17.71
CA LYS A 59 -2.58 4.53 -16.70
C LYS A 59 -3.07 4.23 -15.30
N ARG A 60 -4.34 3.83 -15.18
CA ARG A 60 -4.95 3.48 -13.90
C ARG A 60 -5.09 1.98 -13.80
N VAL A 61 -4.50 1.44 -12.76
CA VAL A 61 -4.33 0.01 -12.58
C VAL A 61 -4.97 -0.42 -11.26
N ASN A 62 -5.73 -1.50 -11.28
CA ASN A 62 -6.12 -2.22 -10.08
C ASN A 62 -5.28 -3.49 -9.96
N LEU A 63 -4.94 -3.84 -8.74
CA LEU A 63 -4.23 -5.06 -8.40
C LEU A 63 -5.15 -5.98 -7.61
N PHE A 64 -5.25 -7.22 -8.03
CA PHE A 64 -5.83 -8.29 -7.25
C PHE A 64 -4.74 -9.30 -6.91
N ALA A 65 -4.50 -9.53 -5.63
CA ALA A 65 -3.48 -10.47 -5.18
C ALA A 65 -4.08 -11.52 -4.25
N THR A 66 -3.57 -12.73 -4.33
CA THR A 66 -4.01 -13.86 -3.54
C THR A 66 -2.84 -14.48 -2.81
N LEU A 67 -2.93 -14.53 -1.48
CA LEU A 67 -2.04 -15.32 -0.63
C LEU A 67 -2.78 -16.60 -0.24
N LYS A 68 -2.32 -17.73 -0.78
CA LYS A 68 -2.95 -19.02 -0.53
C LYS A 68 -2.65 -19.53 0.87
N ALA A 69 -3.65 -20.10 1.54
CA ALA A 69 -3.44 -20.79 2.80
C ALA A 69 -2.49 -21.99 2.62
N LYS A 70 -1.65 -22.24 3.61
CA LYS A 70 -0.71 -23.38 3.63
C LYS A 70 -1.42 -24.74 3.70
N LYS A 71 -2.62 -24.77 4.28
CA LYS A 71 -3.46 -25.95 4.37
C LYS A 71 -4.82 -25.66 3.72
N ASN A 72 -5.32 -26.60 2.94
CA ASN A 72 -6.67 -26.52 2.39
C ASN A 72 -7.67 -26.91 3.50
N ASN A 73 -8.22 -25.93 4.17
CA ASN A 73 -9.08 -26.13 5.34
C ASN A 73 -10.59 -25.95 5.01
N ASN A 74 -10.99 -25.87 3.75
CA ASN A 74 -12.36 -25.56 3.33
C ASN A 74 -12.95 -24.29 3.99
N VAL A 75 -12.11 -23.37 4.43
CA VAL A 75 -12.51 -22.08 5.01
C VAL A 75 -12.67 -21.04 3.90
N LYS A 76 -13.64 -20.16 4.10
CA LYS A 76 -13.83 -19.02 3.20
C LYS A 76 -12.64 -18.07 3.28
N PRO A 77 -12.24 -17.46 2.16
CA PRO A 77 -11.17 -16.48 2.15
C PRO A 77 -11.60 -15.20 2.87
N ILE A 78 -10.59 -14.46 3.36
CA ILE A 78 -10.75 -13.08 3.81
C ILE A 78 -10.31 -12.17 2.66
N ILE A 79 -11.14 -11.18 2.34
CA ILE A 79 -10.82 -10.16 1.34
C ILE A 79 -10.51 -8.85 2.07
N LEU A 80 -9.32 -8.30 1.83
CA LEU A 80 -8.94 -6.96 2.23
C LEU A 80 -9.01 -6.07 1.00
N SER A 81 -9.68 -4.94 1.11
CA SER A 81 -9.84 -3.99 0.01
C SER A 81 -9.42 -2.60 0.45
N GLY A 82 -8.72 -1.90 -0.41
CA GLY A 82 -8.27 -0.54 -0.21
C GLY A 82 -8.15 0.18 -1.55
N HIS A 83 -7.93 1.50 -1.51
CA HIS A 83 -7.67 2.30 -2.69
C HIS A 83 -6.28 2.95 -2.61
N THR A 84 -5.75 3.38 -3.74
CA THR A 84 -4.41 3.97 -3.84
C THR A 84 -4.43 5.41 -4.32
N ASP A 85 -5.56 5.89 -4.78
CA ASP A 85 -5.69 7.28 -5.20
C ASP A 85 -5.84 8.20 -3.99
N THR A 86 -5.32 9.41 -4.13
CA THR A 86 -5.36 10.45 -3.13
C THR A 86 -5.94 11.73 -3.71
N VAL A 87 -6.53 12.58 -2.85
CA VAL A 87 -6.99 13.90 -3.28
C VAL A 87 -5.80 14.84 -3.54
N PRO A 88 -6.00 15.89 -4.36
CA PRO A 88 -4.97 16.91 -4.58
C PRO A 88 -4.50 17.56 -3.28
N VAL A 89 -3.27 18.07 -3.28
CA VAL A 89 -2.70 18.79 -2.15
C VAL A 89 -2.99 20.28 -2.25
N SER A 90 -3.26 20.93 -1.12
CA SER A 90 -3.39 22.38 -1.02
C SER A 90 -2.04 23.06 -0.79
N LYS A 91 -1.99 24.38 -1.00
CA LYS A 91 -0.79 25.18 -0.72
C LYS A 91 -0.50 25.36 0.78
N SER A 92 -1.42 24.94 1.66
CA SER A 92 -1.34 25.15 3.11
C SER A 92 -0.58 24.02 3.85
N TRP A 93 0.00 23.05 3.15
CA TRP A 93 0.81 22.01 3.80
C TRP A 93 2.09 22.59 4.38
N SER A 94 2.36 22.28 5.65
CA SER A 94 3.57 22.69 6.38
C SER A 94 4.76 21.75 6.16
N THR A 95 4.55 20.62 5.47
CA THR A 95 5.56 19.64 5.10
C THR A 95 5.38 19.28 3.63
N ASP A 96 6.38 18.64 3.03
CA ASP A 96 6.18 18.03 1.71
C ASP A 96 5.12 16.92 1.81
N SER A 97 4.08 17.04 0.98
CA SER A 97 2.93 16.14 1.03
C SER A 97 3.26 14.71 0.61
N PHE A 98 4.27 14.52 -0.24
CA PHE A 98 4.68 13.22 -0.76
C PHE A 98 6.00 12.72 -0.15
N THR A 99 6.41 13.31 0.98
CA THR A 99 7.52 12.84 1.79
C THR A 99 7.03 12.61 3.22
N ALA A 100 7.00 11.35 3.65
CA ALA A 100 6.55 11.01 4.99
C ALA A 100 7.43 11.72 6.03
N THR A 101 6.81 12.52 6.90
CA THR A 101 7.48 13.28 7.93
C THR A 101 6.98 12.83 9.30
N ILE A 102 7.88 12.33 10.14
CA ILE A 102 7.55 11.91 11.51
C ILE A 102 7.85 13.05 12.46
N LYS A 103 6.87 13.46 13.26
CA LYS A 103 6.99 14.45 14.33
C LYS A 103 6.32 13.89 15.60
N GLY A 104 7.12 13.55 16.59
CA GLY A 104 6.63 12.88 17.79
C GLY A 104 6.01 11.52 17.47
N ASP A 105 4.76 11.33 17.84
CA ASP A 105 3.96 10.12 17.62
C ASP A 105 3.13 10.14 16.33
N LYS A 106 3.32 11.15 15.47
CA LYS A 106 2.53 11.36 14.25
C LYS A 106 3.37 11.27 13.00
N LEU A 107 2.79 10.63 11.98
CA LEU A 107 3.33 10.58 10.63
C LEU A 107 2.46 11.44 9.69
N PHE A 108 3.07 12.40 9.03
CA PHE A 108 2.44 13.33 8.09
C PHE A 108 2.81 12.94 6.66
N GLY A 109 1.81 12.92 5.79
CA GLY A 109 1.96 12.65 4.37
C GLY A 109 0.59 12.54 3.70
N ARG A 110 0.49 12.82 2.39
CA ARG A 110 -0.76 12.67 1.67
C ARG A 110 -1.12 11.17 1.60
N GLY A 111 -2.35 10.82 2.02
CA GLY A 111 -2.82 9.45 2.08
C GLY A 111 -2.44 8.69 3.36
N SER A 112 -1.81 9.33 4.34
CA SER A 112 -1.43 8.66 5.59
C SER A 112 -2.60 8.22 6.47
N CYS A 113 -3.78 8.81 6.27
CA CYS A 113 -5.01 8.47 7.00
C CYS A 113 -6.11 7.92 6.09
N ASP A 114 -6.19 8.42 4.88
CA ASP A 114 -7.18 8.04 3.88
C ASP A 114 -6.42 7.65 2.63
N MET A 115 -6.41 6.46 2.50
CA MET A 115 -5.41 5.48 2.19
C MET A 115 -4.86 5.63 0.81
#